data_8b07814fca4d8d6e062b6c0496ce31c4
#
_entry.id   8b07814fca4d8d6e062b6c0496ce31c4
#
_cell.length_a   1.000
_cell.length_b   1.000
_cell.length_c   1.000
_cell.angle_alpha   90.00
_cell.angle_beta   90.00
_cell.angle_gamma   90.00
#
_symmetry.space_group_name_H-M   'P 1'
#
loop_
_entity.id
_entity.type
_entity.pdbx_description
1 polymer ?
#
loop_
_entity_poly.entity_id
_entity_poly.type
_entity_poly.pdbx_seq_one_letter_code
_entity_poly.pdbx_strand_id
1 'polypeptide(L)'
;FISPDIVVKDGDTTVPKSGNYKTSFKNNINAATYNADNPRKSPYVEISGSGQGNYAGSKVTIYFAIAPKDITSEASGITITDTQELEKVDGKSIPVVKVVNTTFNNRVLTKDTDYTVTAGEDSKTSGEGKIATITGKGNYTGNREITYTIGSNLVLGGAVELCNPYDDSALKPTSSGDYYVPYWGRGEDGNSVKPVSKLTYKDSDGKSVNLTENTDYTVSYTTEAGGMGSTECVVITYTGKGEYYGTLTRRYYVTVVVLDNESSVTVKNTDPNHPGTGFDYVYNGNKITPQLEVTYTASGKKIQLVEGTDYQF
;
A
#
# COMPACT_ATOMS: atom_id res chain seq x y z
N PHE A 1 -11.61 -40.85 4.78
CA PHE A 1 -12.59 -41.85 4.33
C PHE A 1 -13.97 -41.47 4.79
N ILE A 2 -14.94 -41.41 3.88
CA ILE A 2 -16.35 -41.21 4.17
C ILE A 2 -17.02 -42.62 4.16
N SER A 3 -17.61 -42.99 5.27
CA SER A 3 -18.28 -44.27 5.42
C SER A 3 -19.68 -44.02 5.96
N PRO A 4 -20.68 -43.85 5.07
CA PRO A 4 -22.06 -43.70 5.51
C PRO A 4 -22.51 -44.88 6.35
N ASP A 5 -23.39 -44.63 7.32
CA ASP A 5 -24.01 -45.68 8.08
C ASP A 5 -24.95 -46.51 7.17
N ILE A 6 -24.78 -47.82 7.19
CA ILE A 6 -25.53 -48.74 6.36
C ILE A 6 -26.45 -49.57 7.24
N VAL A 7 -27.73 -49.51 6.96
CA VAL A 7 -28.73 -50.40 7.53
C VAL A 7 -29.22 -51.36 6.45
N VAL A 8 -29.00 -52.64 6.65
CA VAL A 8 -29.52 -53.69 5.76
C VAL A 8 -30.80 -54.23 6.35
N LYS A 9 -31.84 -54.40 5.54
CA LYS A 9 -33.14 -54.95 5.95
C LYS A 9 -33.51 -56.13 5.07
N ASP A 10 -34.22 -57.10 5.65
CA ASP A 10 -34.93 -58.15 4.97
C ASP A 10 -36.44 -57.96 5.29
N GLY A 11 -37.18 -57.42 4.32
CA GLY A 11 -38.49 -56.84 4.57
C GLY A 11 -38.35 -55.65 5.59
N ASP A 12 -39.14 -55.76 6.67
CA ASP A 12 -39.11 -54.77 7.75
C ASP A 12 -38.07 -55.09 8.84
N THR A 13 -37.42 -56.27 8.77
CA THR A 13 -36.47 -56.70 9.80
C THR A 13 -35.07 -56.21 9.52
N THR A 14 -34.43 -55.48 10.48
CA THR A 14 -33.06 -55.14 10.40
C THR A 14 -32.11 -56.29 10.52
N VAL A 15 -31.24 -56.50 9.55
CA VAL A 15 -30.24 -57.58 9.53
C VAL A 15 -28.99 -57.13 10.28
N PRO A 16 -28.59 -57.73 11.39
CA PRO A 16 -27.36 -57.42 12.09
C PRO A 16 -26.14 -57.67 11.20
N LYS A 17 -25.15 -56.75 11.23
CA LYS A 17 -23.94 -56.86 10.40
C LYS A 17 -23.11 -58.11 10.75
N SER A 18 -22.97 -58.38 12.06
CA SER A 18 -22.14 -59.46 12.54
C SER A 18 -22.67 -60.79 12.05
N GLY A 19 -21.85 -61.58 11.36
CA GLY A 19 -22.17 -62.89 10.82
C GLY A 19 -23.00 -62.91 9.55
N ASN A 20 -23.70 -61.83 9.19
CA ASN A 20 -24.63 -61.82 8.06
C ASN A 20 -24.09 -61.16 6.79
N TYR A 21 -23.37 -60.02 6.92
CA TYR A 21 -22.81 -59.30 5.76
C TYR A 21 -21.55 -58.55 6.09
N LYS A 22 -20.78 -58.18 5.06
CA LYS A 22 -19.60 -57.31 5.10
C LYS A 22 -19.84 -56.10 4.20
N THR A 23 -19.23 -54.94 4.54
CA THR A 23 -19.26 -53.72 3.74
C THR A 23 -17.84 -53.36 3.30
N SER A 24 -17.70 -52.96 2.03
CA SER A 24 -16.44 -52.45 1.48
C SER A 24 -16.70 -51.15 0.73
N PHE A 25 -16.11 -50.08 1.21
CA PHE A 25 -16.23 -48.76 0.58
C PHE A 25 -15.11 -48.54 -0.46
N LYS A 26 -15.44 -47.91 -1.58
CA LYS A 26 -14.54 -47.62 -2.68
C LYS A 26 -14.73 -46.16 -3.12
N ASN A 27 -13.64 -45.52 -3.59
CA ASN A 27 -13.61 -44.13 -4.07
C ASN A 27 -14.19 -43.15 -3.06
N ASN A 28 -14.14 -43.44 -1.76
CA ASN A 28 -14.81 -42.71 -0.68
C ASN A 28 -13.89 -41.73 0.07
N ILE A 29 -12.89 -41.15 -0.61
CA ILE A 29 -11.94 -40.24 -0.03
C ILE A 29 -12.19 -38.79 -0.52
N ASN A 30 -12.39 -38.64 -1.83
CA ASN A 30 -12.49 -37.33 -2.46
C ASN A 30 -13.94 -36.99 -2.81
N ALA A 31 -14.23 -35.70 -2.87
CA ALA A 31 -15.49 -35.19 -3.39
C ALA A 31 -15.72 -35.70 -4.81
N ALA A 32 -16.86 -36.27 -5.04
CA ALA A 32 -17.28 -36.81 -6.34
C ALA A 32 -18.79 -37.01 -6.41
N THR A 33 -19.36 -36.69 -7.57
CA THR A 33 -20.76 -36.99 -7.91
C THR A 33 -20.89 -38.38 -8.52
N TYR A 34 -22.15 -38.89 -8.63
CA TYR A 34 -22.42 -40.12 -9.38
C TYR A 34 -22.07 -39.93 -10.87
N ASN A 35 -21.26 -40.82 -11.41
CA ASN A 35 -20.90 -40.85 -12.83
C ASN A 35 -21.71 -41.95 -13.53
N ALA A 36 -22.70 -41.54 -14.31
CA ALA A 36 -23.59 -42.48 -15.00
C ALA A 36 -22.87 -43.31 -16.10
N ASP A 37 -21.88 -42.70 -16.78
CA ASP A 37 -21.14 -43.35 -17.87
C ASP A 37 -20.15 -44.40 -17.34
N ASN A 38 -19.65 -44.20 -16.12
CA ASN A 38 -18.75 -45.13 -15.46
C ASN A 38 -19.04 -45.15 -13.96
N PRO A 39 -20.09 -45.89 -13.52
CA PRO A 39 -20.49 -45.91 -12.11
C PRO A 39 -19.39 -46.31 -11.16
N ARG A 40 -18.47 -47.18 -11.57
CA ARG A 40 -17.34 -47.63 -10.73
C ARG A 40 -16.32 -46.57 -10.39
N LYS A 41 -16.35 -45.42 -11.06
CA LYS A 41 -15.56 -44.22 -10.71
C LYS A 41 -16.22 -43.38 -9.61
N SER A 42 -17.52 -43.57 -9.38
CA SER A 42 -18.25 -42.90 -8.29
C SER A 42 -17.86 -43.51 -6.93
N PRO A 43 -18.10 -42.81 -5.81
CA PRO A 43 -18.10 -43.40 -4.49
C PRO A 43 -19.18 -44.48 -4.40
N TYR A 44 -18.81 -45.62 -3.86
CA TYR A 44 -19.78 -46.70 -3.65
C TYR A 44 -19.44 -47.57 -2.45
N VAL A 45 -20.45 -48.24 -1.93
CA VAL A 45 -20.32 -49.32 -0.97
C VAL A 45 -20.77 -50.63 -1.62
N GLU A 46 -19.98 -51.63 -1.44
CA GLU A 46 -20.28 -53.02 -1.80
C GLU A 46 -20.68 -53.77 -0.53
N ILE A 47 -21.87 -54.31 -0.51
CA ILE A 47 -22.40 -55.11 0.59
C ILE A 47 -22.43 -56.55 0.09
N SER A 48 -21.75 -57.43 0.81
CA SER A 48 -21.67 -58.88 0.46
C SER A 48 -22.14 -59.72 1.62
N GLY A 49 -23.04 -60.64 1.36
CA GLY A 49 -23.46 -61.64 2.34
C GLY A 49 -22.29 -62.48 2.84
N SER A 50 -22.25 -62.81 4.12
CA SER A 50 -21.20 -63.62 4.71
C SER A 50 -21.30 -65.06 4.22
N GLY A 51 -20.17 -65.76 3.98
CA GLY A 51 -20.11 -67.05 3.29
C GLY A 51 -20.76 -68.25 4.01
N GLN A 52 -21.28 -68.04 5.21
CA GLN A 52 -21.95 -69.14 5.98
C GLN A 52 -23.32 -68.74 6.56
N GLY A 53 -23.83 -67.53 6.21
CA GLY A 53 -25.14 -67.06 6.66
C GLY A 53 -26.24 -67.23 5.60
N ASN A 54 -27.47 -66.89 5.97
CA ASN A 54 -28.64 -66.97 5.06
C ASN A 54 -28.52 -66.04 3.83
N TYR A 55 -27.57 -65.11 3.85
CA TYR A 55 -27.32 -64.15 2.76
C TYR A 55 -26.08 -64.54 1.97
N ALA A 56 -25.51 -65.74 2.16
CA ALA A 56 -24.29 -66.16 1.47
C ALA A 56 -24.44 -66.05 -0.06
N GLY A 57 -23.39 -65.54 -0.73
CA GLY A 57 -23.33 -65.32 -2.18
C GLY A 57 -24.13 -64.15 -2.71
N SER A 58 -24.90 -63.44 -1.87
CA SER A 58 -25.57 -62.20 -2.27
C SER A 58 -24.60 -61.02 -2.28
N LYS A 59 -24.78 -60.09 -3.24
CA LYS A 59 -23.98 -58.90 -3.40
C LYS A 59 -24.82 -57.75 -3.94
N VAL A 60 -24.70 -56.58 -3.33
CA VAL A 60 -25.30 -55.34 -3.83
C VAL A 60 -24.29 -54.21 -3.81
N THR A 61 -24.35 -53.34 -4.80
CA THR A 61 -23.53 -52.12 -4.87
C THR A 61 -24.44 -50.91 -4.81
N ILE A 62 -24.14 -49.99 -3.91
CA ILE A 62 -24.87 -48.73 -3.73
C ILE A 62 -23.89 -47.59 -3.97
N TYR A 63 -24.25 -46.75 -4.91
CA TYR A 63 -23.47 -45.55 -5.24
C TYR A 63 -23.98 -44.39 -4.40
N PHE A 64 -23.06 -43.47 -4.02
CA PHE A 64 -23.37 -42.23 -3.30
C PHE A 64 -22.51 -41.07 -3.83
N ALA A 65 -22.82 -39.85 -3.44
CA ALA A 65 -22.02 -38.66 -3.75
C ALA A 65 -21.31 -38.20 -2.48
N ILE A 66 -20.13 -37.61 -2.67
CA ILE A 66 -19.40 -36.89 -1.63
C ILE A 66 -19.34 -35.44 -2.09
N ALA A 67 -20.09 -34.55 -1.42
CA ALA A 67 -20.06 -33.12 -1.73
C ALA A 67 -18.74 -32.52 -1.29
N PRO A 68 -18.18 -31.58 -2.08
CA PRO A 68 -17.03 -30.79 -1.64
C PRO A 68 -17.40 -29.94 -0.43
N LYS A 69 -16.43 -29.71 0.45
CA LYS A 69 -16.60 -28.84 1.62
C LYS A 69 -16.61 -27.39 1.21
N ASP A 70 -17.61 -26.65 1.63
CA ASP A 70 -17.74 -25.22 1.38
C ASP A 70 -16.74 -24.41 2.21
N ILE A 71 -16.09 -23.41 1.60
CA ILE A 71 -15.14 -22.50 2.25
C ILE A 71 -15.70 -21.07 2.45
N THR A 72 -16.93 -20.80 2.01
CA THR A 72 -17.49 -19.43 1.98
C THR A 72 -17.63 -18.80 3.36
N SER A 73 -17.71 -19.56 4.41
CA SER A 73 -17.98 -19.12 5.77
C SER A 73 -17.07 -19.81 6.79
N GLU A 74 -16.73 -19.11 7.87
CA GLU A 74 -16.03 -19.71 9.03
C GLU A 74 -16.88 -20.76 9.73
N ALA A 75 -18.20 -20.62 9.69
CA ALA A 75 -19.12 -21.61 10.24
C ALA A 75 -18.95 -22.99 9.60
N SER A 76 -18.39 -23.07 8.39
CA SER A 76 -18.02 -24.35 7.76
C SER A 76 -16.82 -25.03 8.43
N GLY A 77 -16.14 -24.37 9.37
CA GLY A 77 -14.92 -24.86 10.01
C GLY A 77 -13.67 -24.71 9.13
N ILE A 78 -13.68 -23.75 8.22
CA ILE A 78 -12.51 -23.34 7.43
C ILE A 78 -12.05 -21.99 7.92
N THR A 79 -10.83 -21.91 8.42
CA THR A 79 -10.16 -20.64 8.78
C THR A 79 -9.18 -20.24 7.70
N ILE A 80 -9.13 -18.94 7.39
CA ILE A 80 -8.18 -18.34 6.45
C ILE A 80 -7.45 -17.23 7.21
N THR A 81 -6.13 -17.31 7.24
CA THR A 81 -5.27 -16.34 7.91
C THR A 81 -4.29 -15.77 6.88
N ASP A 82 -4.24 -14.45 6.76
CA ASP A 82 -3.19 -13.74 6.02
C ASP A 82 -1.88 -13.88 6.80
N THR A 83 -0.82 -14.34 6.14
CA THR A 83 0.51 -14.49 6.75
C THR A 83 1.32 -13.21 6.75
N GLN A 84 0.78 -12.13 6.16
CA GLN A 84 1.45 -10.85 5.89
C GLN A 84 2.60 -10.97 4.86
N GLU A 85 2.74 -12.12 4.22
CA GLU A 85 3.67 -12.34 3.13
C GLU A 85 2.97 -12.15 1.78
N LEU A 86 3.71 -11.66 0.79
CA LEU A 86 3.22 -11.45 -0.57
C LEU A 86 4.06 -12.24 -1.57
N GLU A 87 3.40 -12.86 -2.54
CA GLU A 87 4.06 -13.43 -3.71
C GLU A 87 3.77 -12.59 -4.96
N LYS A 88 4.72 -12.53 -5.90
CA LYS A 88 4.54 -11.83 -7.18
C LYS A 88 4.11 -12.82 -8.26
N VAL A 89 2.93 -12.60 -8.84
CA VAL A 89 2.38 -13.40 -9.94
C VAL A 89 1.86 -12.43 -11.01
N ASP A 90 2.42 -12.49 -12.21
CA ASP A 90 2.03 -11.63 -13.35
C ASP A 90 2.00 -10.12 -13.02
N GLY A 91 2.97 -9.67 -12.24
CA GLY A 91 3.09 -8.28 -11.79
C GLY A 91 2.15 -7.87 -10.65
N LYS A 92 1.30 -8.77 -10.17
CA LYS A 92 0.42 -8.59 -9.01
C LYS A 92 1.10 -9.06 -7.73
N SER A 93 0.84 -8.37 -6.62
CA SER A 93 1.21 -8.83 -5.28
C SER A 93 0.02 -9.57 -4.68
N ILE A 94 0.15 -10.88 -4.53
CA ILE A 94 -0.92 -11.77 -4.03
C ILE A 94 -0.57 -12.19 -2.60
N PRO A 95 -1.51 -12.11 -1.64
CA PRO A 95 -1.21 -12.50 -0.26
C PRO A 95 -1.00 -14.01 -0.15
N VAL A 96 0.00 -14.40 0.62
CA VAL A 96 0.19 -15.79 1.05
C VAL A 96 -0.75 -16.04 2.22
N VAL A 97 -1.66 -17.00 2.06
CA VAL A 97 -2.65 -17.32 3.08
C VAL A 97 -2.46 -18.73 3.62
N LYS A 98 -2.71 -18.90 4.91
CA LYS A 98 -2.83 -20.21 5.55
C LYS A 98 -4.30 -20.57 5.68
N VAL A 99 -4.73 -21.63 4.99
CA VAL A 99 -6.09 -22.14 5.02
C VAL A 99 -6.12 -23.45 5.82
N VAL A 100 -6.97 -23.53 6.83
CA VAL A 100 -7.04 -24.68 7.74
C VAL A 100 -8.46 -25.21 7.85
N ASN A 101 -8.63 -26.51 7.67
CA ASN A 101 -9.88 -27.21 7.97
C ASN A 101 -9.86 -27.69 9.44
N THR A 102 -10.52 -26.94 10.32
CA THR A 102 -10.55 -27.20 11.76
C THR A 102 -11.42 -28.40 12.14
N THR A 103 -12.40 -28.74 11.29
CA THR A 103 -13.29 -29.91 11.51
C THR A 103 -12.64 -31.22 11.07
N PHE A 104 -11.44 -31.15 10.46
CA PHE A 104 -10.70 -32.33 10.05
C PHE A 104 -9.25 -32.27 10.55
N ASN A 105 -9.08 -32.53 11.85
CA ASN A 105 -7.78 -32.55 12.55
C ASN A 105 -6.87 -31.33 12.31
N ASN A 106 -7.46 -30.14 12.17
CA ASN A 106 -6.72 -28.92 11.83
C ASN A 106 -5.84 -29.07 10.58
N ARG A 107 -6.34 -29.78 9.57
CA ARG A 107 -5.61 -30.01 8.32
C ARG A 107 -5.32 -28.69 7.62
N VAL A 108 -4.05 -28.40 7.38
CA VAL A 108 -3.62 -27.30 6.51
C VAL A 108 -3.90 -27.70 5.06
N LEU A 109 -4.58 -26.84 4.34
CA LEU A 109 -4.90 -27.04 2.92
C LEU A 109 -3.73 -26.60 2.04
N THR A 110 -3.60 -27.24 0.89
CA THR A 110 -2.51 -27.00 -0.07
C THR A 110 -2.98 -26.10 -1.20
N LYS A 111 -2.31 -24.96 -1.39
CA LYS A 111 -2.55 -24.07 -2.53
C LYS A 111 -2.41 -24.84 -3.84
N ASP A 112 -3.20 -24.47 -4.85
CA ASP A 112 -3.32 -25.07 -6.19
C ASP A 112 -3.86 -26.50 -6.23
N THR A 113 -3.98 -27.18 -5.07
CA THR A 113 -4.61 -28.50 -4.92
C THR A 113 -5.99 -28.39 -4.29
N ASP A 114 -6.07 -27.75 -3.12
CA ASP A 114 -7.28 -27.63 -2.32
C ASP A 114 -7.96 -26.26 -2.48
N TYR A 115 -7.20 -25.24 -2.88
CA TYR A 115 -7.69 -23.88 -3.15
C TYR A 115 -6.76 -23.12 -4.08
N THR A 116 -7.26 -22.03 -4.67
CA THR A 116 -6.46 -21.02 -5.38
C THR A 116 -6.64 -19.65 -4.75
N VAL A 117 -5.68 -18.73 -4.96
CA VAL A 117 -5.76 -17.34 -4.54
C VAL A 117 -5.60 -16.46 -5.77
N THR A 118 -6.50 -15.51 -5.95
CA THR A 118 -6.45 -14.53 -7.03
C THR A 118 -6.64 -13.12 -6.48
N ALA A 119 -6.08 -12.12 -7.15
CA ALA A 119 -6.23 -10.72 -6.79
C ALA A 119 -6.56 -9.87 -8.02
N GLY A 120 -7.23 -8.73 -7.81
CA GLY A 120 -7.60 -7.79 -8.84
C GLY A 120 -6.42 -7.04 -9.47
N GLU A 121 -6.68 -6.16 -10.44
CA GLU A 121 -5.65 -5.33 -11.09
C GLU A 121 -5.07 -4.28 -10.12
N ASP A 122 -5.81 -3.86 -9.12
CA ASP A 122 -5.39 -2.94 -8.07
C ASP A 122 -4.24 -3.50 -7.20
N SER A 123 -4.02 -4.82 -7.25
CA SER A 123 -2.90 -5.51 -6.58
C SER A 123 -1.53 -5.28 -7.25
N LYS A 124 -1.48 -4.52 -8.32
CA LYS A 124 -0.23 -4.07 -8.97
C LYS A 124 0.38 -2.86 -8.28
N THR A 125 -0.38 -2.16 -7.46
CA THR A 125 0.05 -0.95 -6.76
C THR A 125 -0.03 -1.12 -5.25
N SER A 126 0.81 -0.40 -4.51
CA SER A 126 0.75 -0.34 -3.05
C SER A 126 -0.55 0.30 -2.55
N GLY A 127 -0.94 -0.03 -1.33
CA GLY A 127 -2.15 0.50 -0.69
C GLY A 127 -2.82 -0.50 0.23
N GLU A 128 -3.74 0.01 1.04
CA GLU A 128 -4.60 -0.77 1.94
C GLU A 128 -5.89 -1.23 1.23
N GLY A 129 -6.58 -2.18 1.86
CA GLY A 129 -7.91 -2.62 1.44
C GLY A 129 -7.92 -3.36 0.10
N LYS A 130 -6.80 -3.90 -0.34
CA LYS A 130 -6.74 -4.77 -1.52
C LYS A 130 -7.55 -6.03 -1.24
N ILE A 131 -8.22 -6.57 -2.26
CA ILE A 131 -9.05 -7.75 -2.14
C ILE A 131 -8.40 -8.94 -2.85
N ALA A 132 -8.30 -10.06 -2.13
CA ALA A 132 -7.95 -11.35 -2.71
C ALA A 132 -9.10 -12.32 -2.53
N THR A 133 -9.37 -13.11 -3.58
CA THR A 133 -10.39 -14.15 -3.59
C THR A 133 -9.72 -15.51 -3.46
N ILE A 134 -10.09 -16.25 -2.42
CA ILE A 134 -9.72 -17.63 -2.21
C ILE A 134 -10.86 -18.50 -2.77
N THR A 135 -10.55 -19.37 -3.73
CA THR A 135 -11.51 -20.26 -4.39
C THR A 135 -11.20 -21.71 -4.03
N GLY A 136 -12.17 -22.41 -3.48
CA GLY A 136 -12.07 -23.83 -3.19
C GLY A 136 -11.89 -24.68 -4.45
N LYS A 137 -11.07 -25.74 -4.37
CA LYS A 137 -10.74 -26.64 -5.46
C LYS A 137 -10.73 -28.10 -4.99
N GLY A 138 -11.06 -29.03 -5.89
CA GLY A 138 -11.03 -30.46 -5.57
C GLY A 138 -12.05 -30.85 -4.51
N ASN A 139 -11.59 -31.14 -3.30
CA ASN A 139 -12.45 -31.48 -2.17
C ASN A 139 -13.12 -30.27 -1.49
N TYR A 140 -12.87 -29.07 -1.98
CA TYR A 140 -13.39 -27.81 -1.46
C TYR A 140 -14.09 -27.01 -2.55
N THR A 141 -15.05 -26.18 -2.19
CA THR A 141 -15.85 -25.35 -3.11
C THR A 141 -16.19 -24.02 -2.47
N GLY A 142 -16.67 -23.09 -3.30
CA GLY A 142 -17.05 -21.73 -2.88
C GLY A 142 -15.90 -20.74 -2.94
N ASN A 143 -16.23 -19.47 -2.74
CA ASN A 143 -15.28 -18.37 -2.77
C ASN A 143 -15.35 -17.59 -1.45
N ARG A 144 -14.20 -17.11 -0.98
CA ARG A 144 -14.10 -16.23 0.18
C ARG A 144 -13.10 -15.12 -0.10
N GLU A 145 -13.49 -13.90 0.20
CA GLU A 145 -12.64 -12.73 0.06
C GLU A 145 -11.94 -12.40 1.38
N ILE A 146 -10.71 -11.92 1.26
CA ILE A 146 -9.96 -11.29 2.35
C ILE A 146 -9.44 -9.94 1.90
N THR A 147 -9.27 -9.04 2.85
CA THR A 147 -8.57 -7.77 2.63
C THR A 147 -7.12 -7.89 3.10
N TYR A 148 -6.21 -7.25 2.36
CA TYR A 148 -4.80 -7.22 2.69
C TYR A 148 -4.17 -5.89 2.28
N THR A 149 -2.90 -5.67 2.62
CA THR A 149 -2.17 -4.43 2.35
C THR A 149 -0.93 -4.74 1.52
N ILE A 150 -0.61 -3.85 0.59
CA ILE A 150 0.61 -3.91 -0.22
C ILE A 150 1.46 -2.68 0.08
N GLY A 151 2.71 -2.89 0.50
CA GLY A 151 3.67 -1.82 0.75
C GLY A 151 3.54 -1.16 2.13
N SER A 152 4.27 -0.04 2.29
CA SER A 152 4.44 0.67 3.55
C SER A 152 3.71 2.02 3.54
N ASN A 153 2.96 2.33 4.60
CA ASN A 153 2.23 3.59 4.73
C ASN A 153 3.16 4.73 5.18
N LEU A 154 3.37 5.74 4.32
CA LEU A 154 4.19 6.92 4.66
C LEU A 154 3.70 7.67 5.89
N VAL A 155 2.40 7.66 6.18
CA VAL A 155 1.83 8.36 7.35
C VAL A 155 2.32 7.76 8.66
N LEU A 156 2.57 6.44 8.68
CA LEU A 156 2.98 5.71 9.89
C LEU A 156 4.48 5.74 10.17
N GLY A 157 5.31 5.72 9.13
CA GLY A 157 6.76 5.59 9.29
C GLY A 157 7.58 6.67 8.60
N GLY A 158 6.95 7.53 7.78
CA GLY A 158 7.64 8.59 7.05
C GLY A 158 7.98 9.79 7.91
N ALA A 159 9.20 10.30 7.74
CA ALA A 159 9.66 11.55 8.34
C ALA A 159 10.25 12.45 7.26
N VAL A 160 9.92 13.74 7.32
CA VAL A 160 10.41 14.74 6.38
C VAL A 160 11.28 15.74 7.13
N GLU A 161 12.50 15.93 6.67
CA GLU A 161 13.39 17.01 7.06
C GLU A 161 13.49 18.01 5.89
N LEU A 162 13.28 19.30 6.17
CA LEU A 162 13.54 20.37 5.22
C LEU A 162 14.91 20.96 5.50
N CYS A 163 15.68 21.18 4.44
CA CYS A 163 17.04 21.72 4.52
C CYS A 163 17.18 23.00 3.70
N ASN A 164 18.13 23.82 4.11
CA ASN A 164 18.56 25.00 3.35
C ASN A 164 19.13 24.57 2.00
N PRO A 165 18.69 25.15 0.88
CA PRO A 165 19.11 24.73 -0.46
C PRO A 165 20.58 25.04 -0.80
N TYR A 166 21.27 25.83 0.01
CA TYR A 166 22.64 26.30 -0.29
C TYR A 166 23.73 25.57 0.52
N ASP A 167 23.42 25.13 1.74
CA ASP A 167 24.41 24.49 2.63
C ASP A 167 23.93 23.16 3.21
N ASP A 168 22.73 22.73 2.79
CA ASP A 168 22.09 21.47 3.22
C ASP A 168 21.86 21.35 4.74
N SER A 169 21.94 22.47 5.46
CA SER A 169 21.67 22.50 6.89
C SER A 169 20.18 22.28 7.18
N ALA A 170 19.88 21.46 8.20
CA ALA A 170 18.53 21.16 8.61
C ALA A 170 17.81 22.41 9.14
N LEU A 171 16.62 22.68 8.63
CA LEU A 171 15.74 23.73 9.11
C LEU A 171 14.99 23.25 10.36
N LYS A 172 14.74 24.15 11.28
CA LYS A 172 14.02 23.84 12.52
C LYS A 172 12.52 24.14 12.34
N PRO A 173 11.64 23.15 12.53
CA PRO A 173 10.21 23.42 12.56
C PRO A 173 9.81 24.16 13.84
N THR A 174 8.69 24.87 13.78
CA THR A 174 7.99 25.41 14.94
C THR A 174 7.36 24.29 15.77
N SER A 175 6.79 24.63 16.91
CA SER A 175 6.01 23.68 17.73
C SER A 175 4.76 23.11 17.02
N SER A 176 4.24 23.80 16.00
CA SER A 176 3.15 23.31 15.14
C SER A 176 3.64 22.40 13.99
N GLY A 177 4.95 22.26 13.81
CA GLY A 177 5.54 21.49 12.70
C GLY A 177 5.71 22.26 11.40
N ASP A 178 5.36 23.54 11.37
CA ASP A 178 5.55 24.42 10.21
C ASP A 178 6.97 24.99 10.21
N TYR A 179 7.44 25.44 9.06
CA TYR A 179 8.76 26.04 8.91
C TYR A 179 8.64 27.50 8.49
N TYR A 180 9.56 28.33 8.99
CA TYR A 180 9.77 29.68 8.48
C TYR A 180 11.13 29.73 7.82
N VAL A 181 11.14 30.10 6.54
CA VAL A 181 12.35 30.14 5.72
C VAL A 181 12.60 31.57 5.22
N PRO A 182 13.86 32.03 5.13
CA PRO A 182 14.15 33.29 4.51
C PRO A 182 13.81 33.26 3.03
N TYR A 183 13.60 34.42 2.44
CA TYR A 183 13.53 34.52 0.99
C TYR A 183 14.89 34.19 0.40
N TRP A 184 15.01 33.17 -0.40
CA TRP A 184 16.24 32.73 -1.04
C TRP A 184 16.37 33.16 -2.50
N GLY A 185 15.56 34.14 -2.94
CA GLY A 185 15.49 34.56 -4.33
C GLY A 185 14.55 33.69 -5.17
N ARG A 186 14.67 33.84 -6.48
CA ARG A 186 13.87 33.08 -7.45
C ARG A 186 14.76 32.13 -8.23
N GLY A 187 14.20 30.97 -8.55
CA GLY A 187 14.79 30.01 -9.47
C GLY A 187 14.61 30.43 -10.93
N GLU A 188 15.16 29.65 -11.84
CA GLU A 188 15.02 29.88 -13.29
C GLU A 188 13.56 29.83 -13.77
N ASP A 189 12.69 29.15 -13.02
CA ASP A 189 11.24 29.07 -13.24
C ASP A 189 10.47 30.33 -12.77
N GLY A 190 11.18 31.34 -12.22
CA GLY A 190 10.60 32.57 -11.67
C GLY A 190 9.91 32.41 -10.31
N ASN A 191 9.83 31.18 -9.76
CA ASN A 191 9.27 30.93 -8.43
C ASN A 191 10.32 31.09 -7.34
N SER A 192 9.88 31.32 -6.10
CA SER A 192 10.78 31.37 -4.94
C SER A 192 11.55 30.04 -4.80
N VAL A 193 12.87 30.18 -4.52
CA VAL A 193 13.72 29.02 -4.27
C VAL A 193 13.20 28.23 -3.07
N LYS A 194 13.01 26.92 -3.23
CA LYS A 194 12.39 26.03 -2.26
C LYS A 194 13.45 25.37 -1.37
N PRO A 195 13.09 24.99 -0.12
CA PRO A 195 13.93 24.14 0.70
C PRO A 195 14.12 22.76 0.05
N VAL A 196 15.25 22.13 0.31
CA VAL A 196 15.49 20.74 -0.07
C VAL A 196 14.74 19.82 0.92
N SER A 197 14.06 18.82 0.39
CA SER A 197 13.35 17.83 1.19
C SER A 197 14.16 16.53 1.30
N LYS A 198 14.35 16.02 2.51
CA LYS A 198 14.87 14.68 2.78
C LYS A 198 13.77 13.86 3.41
N LEU A 199 13.34 12.82 2.72
CA LEU A 199 12.30 11.92 3.21
C LEU A 199 12.92 10.58 3.62
N THR A 200 12.63 10.16 4.85
CA THR A 200 13.04 8.86 5.38
C THR A 200 11.80 8.07 5.80
N TYR A 201 11.92 6.76 5.80
CA TYR A 201 10.91 5.85 6.33
C TYR A 201 11.53 4.98 7.42
N LYS A 202 10.85 4.85 8.55
CA LYS A 202 11.22 3.95 9.63
C LYS A 202 10.26 2.77 9.66
N ASP A 203 10.78 1.57 9.43
CA ASP A 203 9.99 0.34 9.44
C ASP A 203 9.61 -0.12 10.85
N SER A 204 8.83 -1.20 10.95
CA SER A 204 8.39 -1.79 12.22
C SER A 204 9.54 -2.25 13.11
N ASP A 205 10.69 -2.58 12.54
CA ASP A 205 11.89 -3.02 13.25
C ASP A 205 12.75 -1.83 13.71
N GLY A 206 12.31 -0.61 13.37
CA GLY A 206 12.98 0.64 13.74
C GLY A 206 14.14 1.03 12.83
N LYS A 207 14.33 0.34 11.71
CA LYS A 207 15.35 0.66 10.70
C LYS A 207 14.87 1.82 9.83
N SER A 208 15.73 2.84 9.69
CA SER A 208 15.47 3.98 8.79
C SER A 208 16.06 3.75 7.42
N VAL A 209 15.29 4.11 6.39
CA VAL A 209 15.67 4.06 4.97
C VAL A 209 15.47 5.45 4.38
N ASN A 210 16.42 5.93 3.57
CA ASN A 210 16.23 7.15 2.79
C ASN A 210 15.38 6.83 1.58
N LEU A 211 14.35 7.64 1.34
CA LEU A 211 13.47 7.49 0.19
C LEU A 211 13.92 8.38 -0.96
N THR A 212 13.74 7.90 -2.18
CA THR A 212 14.15 8.56 -3.41
C THR A 212 12.93 9.12 -4.15
N GLU A 213 12.97 10.42 -4.45
CA GLU A 213 11.92 11.07 -5.25
C GLU A 213 11.80 10.41 -6.63
N ASN A 214 10.57 10.37 -7.14
CA ASN A 214 10.15 9.69 -8.37
C ASN A 214 10.27 8.16 -8.37
N THR A 215 10.91 7.55 -7.38
CA THR A 215 10.95 6.09 -7.16
C THR A 215 10.00 5.68 -6.05
N ASP A 216 10.20 6.23 -4.86
CA ASP A 216 9.50 5.87 -3.63
C ASP A 216 8.35 6.84 -3.28
N TYR A 217 8.41 8.06 -3.78
CA TYR A 217 7.37 9.09 -3.63
C TYR A 217 7.42 10.11 -4.76
N THR A 218 6.36 10.89 -4.87
CA THR A 218 6.31 12.10 -5.71
C THR A 218 6.05 13.32 -4.84
N VAL A 219 6.48 14.50 -5.31
CA VAL A 219 6.31 15.77 -4.61
C VAL A 219 5.44 16.71 -5.43
N SER A 220 4.50 17.37 -4.78
CA SER A 220 3.74 18.47 -5.34
C SER A 220 3.71 19.66 -4.38
N TYR A 221 3.54 20.86 -4.94
CA TYR A 221 3.54 22.10 -4.20
C TYR A 221 2.25 22.87 -4.47
N THR A 222 1.66 23.43 -3.42
CA THR A 222 0.53 24.36 -3.51
C THR A 222 0.89 25.62 -2.77
N THR A 223 0.82 26.77 -3.44
CA THR A 223 1.09 28.06 -2.83
C THR A 223 -0.22 28.72 -2.42
N GLU A 224 -0.25 29.18 -1.19
CA GLU A 224 -1.36 29.93 -0.57
C GLU A 224 -0.85 31.33 -0.18
N ALA A 225 -1.77 32.27 0.09
CA ALA A 225 -1.38 33.57 0.62
C ALA A 225 -0.69 33.40 1.97
N GLY A 226 0.43 34.08 2.16
CA GLY A 226 1.16 34.09 3.42
C GLY A 226 0.36 34.76 4.54
N GLY A 227 0.66 34.37 5.76
CA GLY A 227 0.15 35.06 6.97
C GLY A 227 1.00 36.25 7.38
N MET A 228 0.74 36.82 8.57
CA MET A 228 1.53 37.92 9.12
C MET A 228 3.03 37.57 9.18
N GLY A 229 3.89 38.42 8.55
CA GLY A 229 5.34 38.20 8.52
C GLY A 229 5.85 37.23 7.45
N SER A 230 4.98 36.80 6.52
CA SER A 230 5.36 35.97 5.39
C SER A 230 4.73 36.46 4.08
N THR A 231 5.44 36.28 2.95
CA THR A 231 4.96 36.63 1.61
C THR A 231 4.10 35.53 1.01
N GLU A 232 4.44 34.29 1.26
CA GLU A 232 3.73 33.11 0.76
C GLU A 232 3.77 31.97 1.77
N CYS A 233 2.76 31.11 1.71
CA CYS A 233 2.69 29.83 2.40
C CYS A 233 2.72 28.74 1.37
N VAL A 234 3.67 27.83 1.46
CA VAL A 234 3.78 26.70 0.56
C VAL A 234 3.49 25.39 1.30
N VAL A 235 2.53 24.64 0.80
CA VAL A 235 2.24 23.28 1.25
C VAL A 235 2.94 22.30 0.32
N ILE A 236 3.82 21.50 0.88
CA ILE A 236 4.49 20.41 0.18
C ILE A 236 3.71 19.13 0.46
N THR A 237 3.34 18.41 -0.58
CA THR A 237 2.64 17.13 -0.50
C THR A 237 3.54 16.03 -1.07
N TYR A 238 3.86 15.05 -0.24
CA TYR A 238 4.62 13.85 -0.60
C TYR A 238 3.64 12.70 -0.72
N THR A 239 3.53 12.11 -1.91
CA THR A 239 2.64 10.98 -2.19
C THR A 239 3.46 9.73 -2.43
N GLY A 240 3.20 8.67 -1.67
CA GLY A 240 3.89 7.39 -1.79
C GLY A 240 3.75 6.77 -3.18
N LYS A 241 4.80 6.07 -3.61
CA LYS A 241 4.91 5.39 -4.90
C LYS A 241 5.72 4.09 -4.73
N GLY A 242 5.55 3.14 -5.65
CA GLY A 242 6.30 1.87 -5.60
C GLY A 242 5.92 1.02 -4.40
N GLU A 243 6.84 0.84 -3.49
CA GLU A 243 6.66 0.09 -2.24
C GLU A 243 5.94 0.91 -1.13
N TYR A 244 5.67 2.20 -1.38
CA TYR A 244 5.07 3.10 -0.40
C TYR A 244 3.71 3.62 -0.88
N TYR A 245 2.82 3.93 0.08
CA TYR A 245 1.52 4.55 -0.17
C TYR A 245 1.20 5.57 0.94
N GLY A 246 0.09 6.30 0.75
CA GLY A 246 -0.31 7.38 1.65
C GLY A 246 0.37 8.70 1.32
N THR A 247 0.00 9.74 2.07
CA THR A 247 0.41 11.11 1.79
C THR A 247 0.88 11.80 3.05
N LEU A 248 2.06 12.43 3.01
CA LEU A 248 2.57 13.33 4.04
C LEU A 248 2.53 14.77 3.52
N THR A 249 2.29 15.71 4.41
CA THR A 249 2.35 17.14 4.10
C THR A 249 3.32 17.86 5.03
N ARG A 250 3.97 18.90 4.49
CA ARG A 250 4.72 19.89 5.28
C ARG A 250 4.36 21.26 4.76
N ARG A 251 4.45 22.24 5.65
CA ARG A 251 4.17 23.65 5.31
C ARG A 251 5.36 24.51 5.67
N TYR A 252 5.69 25.42 4.77
CA TYR A 252 6.66 26.47 5.09
C TYR A 252 6.16 27.84 4.65
N TYR A 253 6.63 28.85 5.34
CA TYR A 253 6.32 30.26 5.11
C TYR A 253 7.59 30.98 4.70
N VAL A 254 7.55 31.72 3.59
CA VAL A 254 8.65 32.57 3.17
C VAL A 254 8.54 33.89 3.91
N THR A 255 9.56 34.23 4.69
CA THR A 255 9.55 35.46 5.50
C THR A 255 9.73 36.71 4.61
N VAL A 256 9.07 37.79 5.02
CA VAL A 256 9.21 39.09 4.33
C VAL A 256 10.63 39.59 4.46
N VAL A 257 11.21 40.09 3.36
CA VAL A 257 12.46 40.83 3.37
C VAL A 257 12.17 42.29 3.75
N VAL A 258 12.81 42.77 4.80
CA VAL A 258 12.68 44.16 5.26
C VAL A 258 13.82 44.95 4.67
N LEU A 259 13.51 45.88 3.73
CA LEU A 259 14.50 46.59 2.94
C LEU A 259 15.28 47.68 3.74
N ASP A 260 14.78 48.09 4.89
CA ASP A 260 15.46 49.04 5.79
C ASP A 260 16.48 48.34 6.72
N ASN A 261 16.65 47.03 6.60
CA ASN A 261 17.65 46.30 7.36
C ASN A 261 19.03 46.35 6.69
N GLU A 262 19.81 47.37 6.99
CA GLU A 262 21.16 47.62 6.44
C GLU A 262 22.16 46.48 6.67
N SER A 263 21.89 45.59 7.62
CA SER A 263 22.75 44.42 7.87
C SER A 263 22.54 43.28 6.86
N SER A 264 21.39 43.22 6.20
CA SER A 264 21.03 42.18 5.24
C SER A 264 20.77 42.70 3.82
N VAL A 265 20.48 43.97 3.66
CA VAL A 265 20.18 44.61 2.36
C VAL A 265 21.29 45.60 1.99
N THR A 266 21.72 45.54 0.75
CA THR A 266 22.69 46.47 0.18
C THR A 266 22.13 47.07 -1.10
N VAL A 267 22.17 48.40 -1.18
CA VAL A 267 21.76 49.16 -2.38
C VAL A 267 23.00 49.81 -2.98
N LYS A 268 23.21 49.60 -4.27
CA LYS A 268 24.30 50.23 -5.03
C LYS A 268 23.77 51.04 -6.21
N ASN A 269 24.37 52.17 -6.49
CA ASN A 269 24.14 52.90 -7.72
C ASN A 269 24.91 52.20 -8.86
N THR A 270 24.21 51.83 -9.92
CA THR A 270 24.77 51.21 -11.14
C THR A 270 24.55 52.07 -12.39
N ASP A 271 24.09 53.32 -12.20
CA ASP A 271 23.86 54.26 -13.30
C ASP A 271 25.17 54.52 -14.09
N PRO A 272 25.22 54.11 -15.38
CA PRO A 272 26.42 54.29 -16.21
C PRO A 272 26.77 55.75 -16.42
N ASN A 273 25.84 56.68 -16.23
CA ASN A 273 26.04 58.11 -16.33
C ASN A 273 26.53 58.73 -15.01
N HIS A 274 26.65 57.99 -13.96
CA HIS A 274 27.14 58.38 -12.66
C HIS A 274 28.18 57.35 -12.17
N PRO A 275 29.43 57.43 -12.66
CA PRO A 275 30.48 56.48 -12.36
C PRO A 275 30.96 56.62 -10.91
N GLY A 276 30.34 55.99 -10.00
CA GLY A 276 30.65 55.99 -8.57
C GLY A 276 29.60 55.24 -7.79
N THR A 277 29.90 54.85 -6.53
CA THR A 277 28.98 54.12 -5.68
C THR A 277 28.04 55.01 -4.85
N GLY A 278 28.23 56.34 -4.97
CA GLY A 278 27.42 57.34 -4.26
C GLY A 278 26.10 57.67 -4.98
N PHE A 279 25.27 58.42 -4.30
CA PHE A 279 23.98 58.88 -4.82
C PHE A 279 23.93 60.39 -5.04
N ASP A 280 25.06 61.03 -5.11
CA ASP A 280 25.18 62.48 -5.32
C ASP A 280 25.12 62.84 -6.81
N TYR A 281 24.04 63.37 -7.26
CA TYR A 281 23.82 63.77 -8.65
C TYR A 281 23.89 65.27 -8.80
N VAL A 282 24.46 65.73 -9.91
CA VAL A 282 24.48 67.13 -10.27
C VAL A 282 23.17 67.49 -10.96
N TYR A 283 22.52 68.56 -10.51
CA TYR A 283 21.33 69.10 -11.14
C TYR A 283 21.55 69.45 -12.61
N ASN A 284 20.73 68.93 -13.50
CA ASN A 284 20.80 69.08 -14.93
C ASN A 284 19.48 69.54 -15.57
N GLY A 285 18.51 69.99 -14.79
CA GLY A 285 17.19 70.44 -15.23
C GLY A 285 16.18 69.38 -15.53
N ASN A 286 16.53 68.07 -15.42
CA ASN A 286 15.65 66.94 -15.68
C ASN A 286 15.41 66.11 -14.42
N LYS A 287 14.39 65.27 -14.48
CA LYS A 287 14.18 64.23 -13.45
C LYS A 287 15.35 63.24 -13.49
N ILE A 288 15.98 63.03 -12.36
CA ILE A 288 17.06 62.04 -12.19
C ILE A 288 16.44 60.79 -11.56
N THR A 289 16.64 59.68 -12.24
CA THR A 289 16.19 58.36 -11.75
C THR A 289 17.42 57.42 -11.75
N PRO A 290 18.05 57.19 -10.59
CA PRO A 290 19.21 56.32 -10.48
C PRO A 290 18.87 54.88 -10.92
N GLN A 291 19.83 54.21 -11.57
CA GLN A 291 19.78 52.77 -11.75
C GLN A 291 20.39 52.11 -10.52
N LEU A 292 19.65 51.18 -9.92
CA LEU A 292 20.04 50.57 -8.65
C LEU A 292 20.20 49.07 -8.77
N GLU A 293 21.20 48.54 -8.10
CA GLU A 293 21.33 47.12 -7.77
C GLU A 293 20.98 46.98 -6.30
N VAL A 294 19.90 46.25 -6.03
CA VAL A 294 19.45 45.89 -4.67
C VAL A 294 19.74 44.44 -4.41
N THR A 295 20.55 44.17 -3.40
CA THR A 295 20.86 42.80 -2.99
C THR A 295 20.44 42.54 -1.56
N TYR A 296 19.97 41.34 -1.33
CA TYR A 296 19.61 40.78 -0.01
C TYR A 296 20.55 39.63 0.32
N THR A 297 20.97 39.51 1.58
CA THR A 297 21.82 38.41 2.03
C THR A 297 21.00 37.46 2.92
N ALA A 298 20.80 36.24 2.45
CA ALA A 298 20.16 35.17 3.22
C ALA A 298 21.11 33.97 3.31
N SER A 299 21.30 33.44 4.51
CA SER A 299 22.16 32.27 4.74
C SER A 299 23.56 32.39 4.12
N GLY A 300 24.13 33.58 4.18
CA GLY A 300 25.47 33.88 3.60
C GLY A 300 25.51 34.04 2.08
N LYS A 301 24.39 33.84 1.38
CA LYS A 301 24.30 34.05 -0.07
C LYS A 301 23.69 35.40 -0.41
N LYS A 302 24.32 36.12 -1.34
CA LYS A 302 23.77 37.34 -1.91
C LYS A 302 22.74 37.01 -2.98
N ILE A 303 21.56 37.58 -2.85
CA ILE A 303 20.42 37.45 -3.74
C ILE A 303 20.12 38.78 -4.34
N GLN A 304 20.13 38.92 -5.68
CA GLN A 304 19.71 40.10 -6.35
C GLN A 304 18.20 40.20 -6.38
N LEU A 305 17.68 41.36 -5.92
CA LEU A 305 16.25 41.66 -5.95
C LEU A 305 15.91 42.35 -7.28
N VAL A 306 14.74 42.07 -7.83
CA VAL A 306 14.28 42.58 -9.12
C VAL A 306 13.21 43.64 -8.91
N GLU A 307 13.44 44.85 -9.45
CA GLU A 307 12.47 45.94 -9.44
C GLU A 307 11.18 45.54 -10.18
N GLY A 308 10.03 45.90 -9.63
CA GLY A 308 8.71 45.55 -10.14
C GLY A 308 8.24 44.13 -9.77
N THR A 309 9.15 43.31 -9.24
CA THR A 309 8.83 41.95 -8.77
C THR A 309 9.05 41.80 -7.26
N ASP A 310 10.24 42.12 -6.78
CA ASP A 310 10.62 41.95 -5.38
C ASP A 310 10.51 43.27 -4.59
N TYR A 311 10.63 44.40 -5.28
CA TYR A 311 10.48 45.76 -4.70
C TYR A 311 9.98 46.78 -5.73
N GLN A 312 9.50 47.89 -5.26
CA GLN A 312 9.09 49.03 -6.09
C GLN A 312 9.65 50.33 -5.51
N PHE A 313 9.94 51.30 -6.38
CA PHE A 313 10.25 52.68 -6.03
C PHE A 313 9.03 53.58 -6.18
#